data_d0b0c0aff6cdbe67d6ff7aec5ce0887f
#
_entry.id   d0b0c0aff6cdbe67d6ff7aec5ce0887f
#
_cell.length_a   1.000
_cell.length_b   1.000
_cell.length_c   1.000
_cell.angle_alpha   90.00
_cell.angle_beta   90.00
_cell.angle_gamma   90.00
#
_symmetry.space_group_name_H-M   'P 1'
#
loop_
_entity.id
_entity.type
_entity.pdbx_description
1 polymer ?
#
loop_
_entity_poly.entity_id
_entity_poly.type
_entity_poly.pdbx_seq_one_letter_code
_entity_poly.pdbx_strand_id
1 'polypeptide(L)'
;SNGKKCGKRSAYSKPGGYEPLCYVSDIIGIKNDSKNIQEKIKIIDGDTIHINKIRYRLHGIDAPEIKQLCKIKDKRYNCGVKSKEFLISLVGNHSVKCNQKDIDRYKRIIAECFVRETNINKELVRNGWALAYRDYSKDYVPDEEFAQENNLGMWKGTFIQPKKWRKLNK
;
A
#
# COMPACT_ATOMS: atom_id res chain seq x y z
N SER A 1 -24.30 24.37 18.22
CA SER A 1 -25.57 23.84 17.72
C SER A 1 -25.79 22.45 18.33
N ASN A 2 -26.95 22.22 18.95
CA ASN A 2 -27.24 21.09 19.84
C ASN A 2 -27.66 19.80 19.11
N GLY A 3 -27.07 19.48 17.95
CA GLY A 3 -27.36 18.23 17.23
C GLY A 3 -28.83 18.00 16.84
N LYS A 4 -29.68 19.02 16.86
CA LYS A 4 -31.09 18.91 16.41
C LYS A 4 -31.16 19.08 14.89
N LYS A 5 -31.88 18.18 14.23
CA LYS A 5 -32.15 18.22 12.78
C LYS A 5 -32.64 19.58 12.33
N CYS A 6 -32.12 20.11 11.24
CA CYS A 6 -32.67 21.27 10.56
C CYS A 6 -34.11 20.95 10.12
N GLY A 7 -35.08 21.48 10.85
CA GLY A 7 -36.50 21.29 10.57
C GLY A 7 -37.17 22.60 10.11
N LYS A 8 -38.42 22.53 9.69
CA LYS A 8 -39.21 23.65 9.18
C LYS A 8 -39.27 24.91 10.08
N ARG A 9 -38.73 24.84 11.32
CA ARG A 9 -38.65 25.97 12.27
C ARG A 9 -37.22 26.53 12.42
N SER A 10 -36.25 26.05 11.65
CA SER A 10 -34.89 26.58 11.69
C SER A 10 -34.83 27.98 11.03
N ALA A 11 -33.81 28.78 11.35
CA ALA A 11 -33.61 30.08 10.75
C ALA A 11 -33.54 30.03 9.21
N TYR A 12 -33.12 28.89 8.66
CA TYR A 12 -33.06 28.61 7.23
C TYR A 12 -34.42 28.59 6.55
N SER A 13 -35.51 28.19 7.27
CA SER A 13 -36.86 28.03 6.74
C SER A 13 -37.70 29.30 6.84
N LYS A 14 -37.19 30.41 7.35
CA LYS A 14 -37.90 31.68 7.50
C LYS A 14 -37.48 32.68 6.42
N PRO A 15 -38.38 33.45 5.81
CA PRO A 15 -38.03 34.53 4.91
C PRO A 15 -37.05 35.49 5.60
N GLY A 16 -35.89 35.75 4.99
CA GLY A 16 -34.82 36.59 5.56
C GLY A 16 -33.92 35.91 6.59
N GLY A 17 -34.06 34.58 6.79
CA GLY A 17 -33.20 33.80 7.67
C GLY A 17 -31.80 33.61 7.11
N TYR A 18 -30.79 33.56 8.01
CA TYR A 18 -29.40 33.28 7.64
C TYR A 18 -29.23 31.80 7.27
N GLU A 19 -28.48 31.48 6.19
CA GLU A 19 -28.14 30.10 5.84
C GLU A 19 -27.18 29.50 6.86
N PRO A 20 -27.63 28.64 7.79
CA PRO A 20 -26.71 27.93 8.67
C PRO A 20 -26.00 26.83 7.86
N LEU A 21 -24.67 26.72 8.00
CA LEU A 21 -23.92 25.59 7.49
C LEU A 21 -24.38 24.32 8.24
N CYS A 22 -25.29 23.56 7.63
CA CYS A 22 -25.57 22.20 8.07
C CYS A 22 -24.40 21.31 7.65
N TYR A 23 -23.83 20.55 8.56
CA TYR A 23 -22.81 19.56 8.20
C TYR A 23 -23.42 18.54 7.22
N VAL A 24 -22.61 18.11 6.24
CA VAL A 24 -23.03 17.12 5.22
C VAL A 24 -23.53 15.83 5.87
N SER A 25 -23.03 15.47 7.05
CA SER A 25 -23.54 14.39 7.91
C SER A 25 -25.00 14.51 8.31
N ASP A 26 -25.55 15.73 8.41
CA ASP A 26 -26.94 15.96 8.80
C ASP A 26 -27.91 15.77 7.64
N ILE A 27 -27.40 15.86 6.42
CA ILE A 27 -28.21 15.75 5.18
C ILE A 27 -28.37 14.28 4.75
N ILE A 28 -27.38 13.43 5.01
CA ILE A 28 -27.32 12.06 4.46
C ILE A 28 -27.80 11.01 5.48
N GLY A 29 -28.15 11.41 6.70
CA GLY A 29 -28.58 10.46 7.74
C GLY A 29 -27.52 9.40 8.08
N ILE A 30 -26.24 9.71 7.84
CA ILE A 30 -25.13 8.86 8.23
C ILE A 30 -25.10 8.90 9.75
N LYS A 31 -25.73 7.93 10.38
CA LYS A 31 -25.38 7.59 11.74
C LYS A 31 -23.89 7.28 11.70
N ASN A 32 -23.09 8.05 12.42
CA ASN A 32 -21.73 7.66 12.80
C ASN A 32 -21.85 6.43 13.72
N ASP A 33 -22.29 5.31 13.16
CA ASP A 33 -21.93 4.01 13.67
C ASP A 33 -20.44 3.91 13.39
N SER A 34 -19.65 4.32 14.36
CA SER A 34 -18.23 3.94 14.50
C SER A 34 -18.19 2.42 14.74
N LYS A 35 -18.78 1.64 13.82
CA LYS A 35 -18.39 0.26 13.65
C LYS A 35 -16.93 0.37 13.23
N ASN A 36 -16.07 -0.04 14.13
CA ASN A 36 -14.66 -0.33 13.91
C ASN A 36 -14.61 -1.36 12.77
N ILE A 37 -14.73 -0.88 11.51
CA ILE A 37 -14.56 -1.72 10.34
C ILE A 37 -13.06 -1.94 10.28
N GLN A 38 -12.64 -2.98 10.98
CA GLN A 38 -11.25 -3.42 10.94
C GLN A 38 -10.94 -3.74 9.48
N GLU A 39 -10.07 -2.94 8.86
CA GLU A 39 -9.65 -3.15 7.48
C GLU A 39 -9.11 -4.57 7.33
N LYS A 40 -9.72 -5.34 6.44
CA LYS A 40 -9.24 -6.68 6.15
C LYS A 40 -8.08 -6.60 5.15
N ILE A 41 -6.87 -6.54 5.68
CA ILE A 41 -5.63 -6.51 4.88
C ILE A 41 -5.14 -7.94 4.69
N LYS A 42 -4.81 -8.29 3.44
CA LYS A 42 -4.20 -9.56 3.06
C LYS A 42 -2.98 -9.29 2.18
N ILE A 43 -1.80 -9.62 2.66
CA ILE A 43 -0.56 -9.57 1.88
C ILE A 43 -0.50 -10.81 1.00
N ILE A 44 -0.36 -10.62 -0.31
CA ILE A 44 -0.29 -11.71 -1.29
C ILE A 44 1.17 -12.12 -1.51
N ASP A 45 2.00 -11.15 -1.86
CA ASP A 45 3.44 -11.29 -2.09
C ASP A 45 4.16 -10.00 -1.65
N GLY A 46 5.43 -9.81 -2.06
CA GLY A 46 6.24 -8.66 -1.62
C GLY A 46 5.83 -7.32 -2.21
N ASP A 47 4.90 -7.27 -3.17
CA ASP A 47 4.46 -6.02 -3.81
C ASP A 47 2.98 -5.98 -4.17
N THR A 48 2.19 -6.94 -3.68
CA THR A 48 0.74 -7.02 -3.91
C THR A 48 0.00 -7.20 -2.60
N ILE A 49 -0.92 -6.28 -2.31
CA ILE A 49 -1.77 -6.31 -1.13
C ILE A 49 -3.25 -6.22 -1.51
N HIS A 50 -4.10 -6.83 -0.72
CA HIS A 50 -5.55 -6.67 -0.81
C HIS A 50 -6.05 -5.95 0.44
N ILE A 51 -6.80 -4.87 0.24
CA ILE A 51 -7.45 -4.12 1.32
C ILE A 51 -8.95 -4.15 1.02
N ASN A 52 -9.76 -4.72 1.92
CA ASN A 52 -11.21 -4.87 1.74
C ASN A 52 -11.61 -5.48 0.38
N LYS A 53 -10.88 -6.52 -0.09
CA LYS A 53 -11.01 -7.20 -1.38
C LYS A 53 -10.52 -6.40 -2.60
N ILE A 54 -10.15 -5.14 -2.47
CA ILE A 54 -9.54 -4.34 -3.53
C ILE A 54 -8.06 -4.75 -3.65
N ARG A 55 -7.62 -4.98 -4.89
CA ARG A 55 -6.25 -5.42 -5.17
C ARG A 55 -5.35 -4.24 -5.49
N TYR A 56 -4.27 -4.09 -4.74
CA TYR A 56 -3.25 -3.06 -4.95
C TYR A 56 -1.92 -3.69 -5.37
N ARG A 57 -1.29 -3.12 -6.37
CA ARG A 57 0.10 -3.38 -6.77
C ARG A 57 0.93 -2.17 -6.32
N LEU A 58 1.96 -2.40 -5.54
CA LEU A 58 2.83 -1.33 -5.07
C LEU A 58 3.59 -0.70 -6.25
N HIS A 59 3.42 0.63 -6.42
CA HIS A 59 3.97 1.40 -7.53
C HIS A 59 5.50 1.44 -7.47
N GLY A 60 6.16 1.40 -8.65
CA GLY A 60 7.59 1.69 -8.80
C GLY A 60 8.54 0.63 -8.23
N ILE A 61 8.02 -0.50 -7.74
CA ILE A 61 8.84 -1.58 -7.17
C ILE A 61 8.57 -2.92 -7.83
N ASP A 62 9.54 -3.83 -7.74
CA ASP A 62 9.46 -5.22 -8.25
C ASP A 62 10.02 -6.18 -7.22
N ALA A 63 9.15 -6.86 -6.49
CA ALA A 63 9.53 -7.81 -5.46
C ALA A 63 9.72 -9.22 -6.04
N PRO A 64 10.54 -10.07 -5.39
CA PRO A 64 10.69 -11.47 -5.80
C PRO A 64 9.37 -12.23 -5.63
N GLU A 65 9.09 -13.10 -6.60
CA GLU A 65 7.92 -13.96 -6.59
C GLU A 65 7.93 -14.93 -5.41
N ILE A 66 6.78 -15.33 -4.91
CA ILE A 66 6.67 -16.21 -3.72
C ILE A 66 7.52 -17.47 -3.82
N LYS A 67 7.64 -18.05 -5.02
CA LYS A 67 8.44 -19.27 -5.27
C LYS A 67 9.90 -18.99 -5.62
N GLN A 68 10.29 -17.72 -5.67
CA GLN A 68 11.64 -17.33 -6.07
C GLN A 68 12.66 -17.64 -4.97
N LEU A 69 13.76 -18.27 -5.40
CA LEU A 69 14.89 -18.58 -4.54
C LEU A 69 16.06 -17.66 -4.85
N CYS A 70 16.71 -17.22 -3.79
CA CYS A 70 17.97 -16.48 -3.80
C CYS A 70 19.05 -17.31 -3.11
N LYS A 71 20.35 -16.89 -3.21
CA LYS A 71 21.47 -17.57 -2.58
C LYS A 71 22.25 -16.61 -1.70
N ILE A 72 22.67 -17.08 -0.53
CA ILE A 72 23.72 -16.44 0.28
C ILE A 72 24.82 -17.47 0.43
N LYS A 73 26.02 -17.17 -0.13
CA LYS A 73 27.09 -18.15 -0.32
C LYS A 73 26.51 -19.35 -1.10
N ASP A 74 26.61 -20.56 -0.57
CA ASP A 74 26.10 -21.78 -1.21
C ASP A 74 24.69 -22.21 -0.77
N LYS A 75 24.07 -21.47 0.16
CA LYS A 75 22.75 -21.79 0.70
C LYS A 75 21.64 -21.07 -0.04
N ARG A 76 20.67 -21.84 -0.55
CA ARG A 76 19.43 -21.28 -1.11
C ARG A 76 18.44 -20.94 -0.01
N TYR A 77 17.69 -19.86 -0.20
CA TYR A 77 16.59 -19.47 0.67
C TYR A 77 15.45 -18.87 -0.16
N ASN A 78 14.23 -18.89 0.36
CA ASN A 78 13.07 -18.35 -0.31
C ASN A 78 12.98 -16.83 -0.09
N CYS A 79 13.56 -16.06 -1.01
CA CYS A 79 13.54 -14.60 -0.91
C CYS A 79 12.17 -13.98 -1.18
N GLY A 80 11.30 -14.65 -1.96
CA GLY A 80 9.93 -14.19 -2.16
C GLY A 80 9.10 -14.26 -0.88
N VAL A 81 9.26 -15.33 -0.10
CA VAL A 81 8.62 -15.43 1.22
C VAL A 81 9.18 -14.37 2.16
N LYS A 82 10.51 -14.16 2.17
CA LYS A 82 11.15 -13.14 3.01
C LYS A 82 10.69 -11.73 2.70
N SER A 83 10.53 -11.38 1.41
CA SER A 83 9.97 -10.11 0.98
C SER A 83 8.53 -9.92 1.49
N LYS A 84 7.69 -10.95 1.35
CA LYS A 84 6.34 -10.95 1.89
C LYS A 84 6.31 -10.80 3.42
N GLU A 85 7.14 -11.56 4.15
CA GLU A 85 7.25 -11.46 5.61
C GLU A 85 7.66 -10.06 6.05
N PHE A 86 8.58 -9.43 5.32
CA PHE A 86 8.99 -8.05 5.59
C PHE A 86 7.83 -7.08 5.39
N LEU A 87 7.07 -7.21 4.29
CA LEU A 87 5.87 -6.39 4.08
C LEU A 87 4.82 -6.61 5.18
N ILE A 88 4.62 -7.85 5.63
CA ILE A 88 3.75 -8.15 6.78
C ILE A 88 4.23 -7.42 8.03
N SER A 89 5.54 -7.41 8.29
CA SER A 89 6.11 -6.72 9.46
C SER A 89 5.94 -5.20 9.39
N LEU A 90 6.05 -4.60 8.20
CA LEU A 90 5.80 -3.17 7.99
C LEU A 90 4.34 -2.79 8.24
N VAL A 91 3.42 -3.62 7.78
CA VAL A 91 1.98 -3.37 7.95
C VAL A 91 1.56 -3.63 9.40
N GLY A 92 2.02 -4.71 10.01
CA GLY A 92 1.64 -5.08 11.37
C GLY A 92 0.12 -5.12 11.56
N ASN A 93 -0.35 -4.47 12.61
CA ASN A 93 -1.78 -4.32 12.93
C ASN A 93 -2.34 -2.93 12.56
N HIS A 94 -1.67 -2.21 11.65
CA HIS A 94 -2.06 -0.86 11.29
C HIS A 94 -2.88 -0.83 9.99
N SER A 95 -3.70 0.21 9.84
CA SER A 95 -4.35 0.51 8.56
C SER A 95 -3.31 0.92 7.51
N VAL A 96 -3.62 0.62 6.24
CA VAL A 96 -2.79 0.99 5.09
C VAL A 96 -3.56 1.98 4.24
N LYS A 97 -2.99 3.17 4.05
CA LYS A 97 -3.52 4.20 3.14
C LYS A 97 -2.75 4.13 1.82
N CYS A 98 -3.46 4.06 0.71
CA CYS A 98 -2.85 3.97 -0.61
C CYS A 98 -3.29 5.13 -1.50
N ASN A 99 -2.33 5.81 -2.09
CA ASN A 99 -2.53 6.86 -3.08
C ASN A 99 -2.46 6.22 -4.47
N GLN A 100 -3.60 6.13 -5.14
CA GLN A 100 -3.67 5.57 -6.49
C GLN A 100 -2.85 6.41 -7.48
N LYS A 101 -2.05 5.74 -8.29
CA LYS A 101 -1.31 6.33 -9.42
C LYS A 101 -1.91 5.91 -10.77
N ASP A 102 -2.31 4.63 -10.89
CA ASP A 102 -2.80 4.05 -12.15
C ASP A 102 -3.65 2.80 -11.88
N ILE A 103 -4.13 2.15 -12.94
CA ILE A 103 -4.79 0.85 -12.92
C ILE A 103 -4.16 -0.03 -14.00
N ASP A 104 -3.70 -1.22 -13.64
CA ASP A 104 -3.08 -2.13 -14.59
C ASP A 104 -4.12 -2.92 -15.42
N ARG A 105 -3.62 -3.63 -16.45
CA ARG A 105 -4.45 -4.49 -17.32
C ARG A 105 -5.17 -5.64 -16.59
N TYR A 106 -4.75 -5.97 -15.37
CA TYR A 106 -5.37 -6.98 -14.51
C TYR A 106 -6.38 -6.38 -13.53
N LYS A 107 -6.71 -5.08 -13.69
CA LYS A 107 -7.61 -4.32 -12.83
C LYS A 107 -7.12 -4.23 -11.37
N ARG A 108 -5.80 -4.23 -11.16
CA ARG A 108 -5.20 -3.89 -9.87
C ARG A 108 -4.95 -2.38 -9.83
N ILE A 109 -5.21 -1.76 -8.69
CA ILE A 109 -4.85 -0.37 -8.46
C ILE A 109 -3.33 -0.31 -8.23
N ILE A 110 -2.62 0.41 -9.10
CA ILE A 110 -1.20 0.73 -8.89
C ILE A 110 -1.15 1.91 -7.94
N ALA A 111 -0.49 1.74 -6.80
CA ALA A 111 -0.51 2.74 -5.74
C ALA A 111 0.79 2.84 -4.96
N GLU A 112 0.99 4.02 -4.41
CA GLU A 112 1.96 4.27 -3.36
C GLU A 112 1.24 4.15 -2.01
N CYS A 113 1.71 3.26 -1.15
CA CYS A 113 1.00 2.90 0.05
C CYS A 113 1.80 3.27 1.31
N PHE A 114 1.08 3.61 2.38
CA PHE A 114 1.63 4.13 3.62
C PHE A 114 1.02 3.43 4.83
N VAL A 115 1.85 3.18 5.81
CA VAL A 115 1.44 2.84 7.18
C VAL A 115 1.83 4.02 8.05
N ARG A 116 0.85 4.73 8.61
CA ARG A 116 1.08 6.05 9.23
C ARG A 116 1.81 6.97 8.25
N GLU A 117 2.99 7.51 8.60
CA GLU A 117 3.82 8.35 7.74
C GLU A 117 4.86 7.55 6.92
N THR A 118 4.94 6.24 7.11
CA THR A 118 5.97 5.39 6.49
C THR A 118 5.51 4.92 5.11
N ASN A 119 6.25 5.29 4.07
CA ASN A 119 6.06 4.79 2.71
C ASN A 119 6.57 3.34 2.61
N ILE A 120 5.65 2.37 2.52
CA ILE A 120 6.00 0.94 2.51
C ILE A 120 6.67 0.50 1.21
N ASN A 121 6.39 1.17 0.08
CA ASN A 121 7.07 0.91 -1.19
C ASN A 121 8.56 1.22 -1.06
N LYS A 122 8.88 2.39 -0.51
CA LYS A 122 10.24 2.85 -0.24
C LYS A 122 10.97 1.90 0.71
N GLU A 123 10.34 1.54 1.83
CA GLU A 123 10.95 0.68 2.84
C GLU A 123 11.29 -0.70 2.30
N LEU A 124 10.46 -1.27 1.43
CA LEU A 124 10.75 -2.55 0.77
C LEU A 124 12.03 -2.49 -0.06
N VAL A 125 12.22 -1.40 -0.83
CA VAL A 125 13.42 -1.22 -1.67
C VAL A 125 14.64 -0.91 -0.80
N ARG A 126 14.51 0.03 0.13
CA ARG A 126 15.59 0.48 1.01
C ARG A 126 16.16 -0.63 1.89
N ASN A 127 15.33 -1.61 2.26
CA ASN A 127 15.75 -2.80 3.01
C ASN A 127 16.13 -3.98 2.11
N GLY A 128 16.15 -3.80 0.80
CA GLY A 128 16.59 -4.80 -0.19
C GLY A 128 15.62 -5.97 -0.39
N TRP A 129 14.33 -5.80 -0.08
CA TRP A 129 13.30 -6.82 -0.29
C TRP A 129 12.47 -6.61 -1.54
N ALA A 130 12.67 -5.49 -2.26
CA ALA A 130 12.19 -5.25 -3.61
C ALA A 130 13.28 -4.48 -4.39
N LEU A 131 13.17 -4.49 -5.71
CA LEU A 131 14.00 -3.67 -6.61
C LEU A 131 13.22 -2.42 -7.02
N ALA A 132 13.92 -1.34 -7.33
CA ALA A 132 13.35 -0.21 -8.04
C ALA A 132 12.95 -0.64 -9.46
N TYR A 133 11.67 -0.50 -9.82
CA TYR A 133 11.18 -0.91 -11.12
C TYR A 133 11.31 0.22 -12.13
N ARG A 134 12.52 0.39 -12.65
CA ARG A 134 12.95 1.52 -13.49
C ARG A 134 12.14 1.72 -14.78
N ASP A 135 11.45 0.67 -15.26
CA ASP A 135 10.56 0.80 -16.42
C ASP A 135 9.32 1.67 -16.13
N TYR A 136 8.95 1.83 -14.85
CA TYR A 136 7.75 2.56 -14.42
C TYR A 136 8.05 3.79 -13.57
N SER A 137 9.11 3.75 -12.75
CA SER A 137 9.51 4.88 -11.92
C SER A 137 10.98 4.82 -11.57
N LYS A 138 11.59 5.98 -11.34
CA LYS A 138 12.95 6.13 -10.80
C LYS A 138 12.95 6.57 -9.33
N ASP A 139 11.79 6.75 -8.72
CA ASP A 139 11.65 7.34 -7.39
C ASP A 139 12.41 6.58 -6.31
N TYR A 140 12.52 5.26 -6.43
CA TYR A 140 13.18 4.39 -5.44
C TYR A 140 14.58 3.95 -5.84
N VAL A 141 15.17 4.51 -6.89
CA VAL A 141 16.56 4.17 -7.31
C VAL A 141 17.58 4.51 -6.22
N PRO A 142 17.52 5.68 -5.56
CA PRO A 142 18.46 5.97 -4.46
C PRO A 142 18.32 5.01 -3.27
N ASP A 143 17.11 4.51 -3.01
CA ASP A 143 16.87 3.55 -1.92
C ASP A 143 17.40 2.15 -2.28
N GLU A 144 17.35 1.77 -3.56
CA GLU A 144 17.96 0.53 -4.04
C GLU A 144 19.49 0.61 -3.96
N GLU A 145 20.10 1.72 -4.38
CA GLU A 145 21.53 1.97 -4.26
C GLU A 145 21.98 1.89 -2.80
N PHE A 146 21.23 2.51 -1.89
CA PHE A 146 21.49 2.38 -0.46
C PHE A 146 21.46 0.91 0.00
N ALA A 147 20.46 0.13 -0.45
CA ALA A 147 20.34 -1.28 -0.08
C ALA A 147 21.51 -2.12 -0.62
N GLN A 148 21.99 -1.81 -1.82
CA GLN A 148 23.17 -2.45 -2.44
C GLN A 148 24.44 -2.17 -1.67
N GLU A 149 24.74 -0.90 -1.40
CA GLU A 149 25.94 -0.47 -0.69
C GLU A 149 26.02 -1.07 0.73
N ASN A 150 24.87 -1.21 1.39
CA ASN A 150 24.78 -1.76 2.74
C ASN A 150 24.52 -3.28 2.77
N ASN A 151 24.51 -3.97 1.63
CA ASN A 151 24.27 -5.40 1.52
C ASN A 151 22.98 -5.82 2.26
N LEU A 152 21.85 -5.11 2.06
CA LEU A 152 20.59 -5.39 2.73
C LEU A 152 19.72 -6.40 1.97
N GLY A 153 18.88 -7.13 2.69
CA GLY A 153 17.92 -8.05 2.11
C GLY A 153 18.54 -9.06 1.14
N MET A 154 18.08 -9.04 -0.13
CA MET A 154 18.58 -9.90 -1.19
C MET A 154 20.02 -9.55 -1.63
N TRP A 155 20.48 -8.32 -1.41
CA TRP A 155 21.80 -7.86 -1.76
C TRP A 155 22.92 -8.48 -0.93
N LYS A 156 22.60 -9.23 0.15
CA LYS A 156 23.54 -10.08 0.90
C LYS A 156 24.09 -11.25 0.08
N GLY A 157 23.54 -11.49 -1.08
CA GLY A 157 23.89 -12.64 -1.89
C GLY A 157 23.61 -12.45 -3.37
N THR A 158 23.22 -13.51 -4.05
CA THR A 158 22.90 -13.51 -5.47
C THR A 158 21.46 -13.90 -5.73
N PHE A 159 20.84 -13.25 -6.70
CA PHE A 159 19.46 -13.51 -7.10
C PHE A 159 19.25 -13.18 -8.58
N ILE A 160 18.22 -13.76 -9.15
CA ILE A 160 17.71 -13.37 -10.48
C ILE A 160 16.72 -12.21 -10.27
N GLN A 161 16.83 -11.15 -11.06
CA GLN A 161 15.84 -10.05 -10.98
C GLN A 161 14.42 -10.60 -11.17
N PRO A 162 13.42 -10.16 -10.39
CA PRO A 162 12.05 -10.70 -10.43
C PRO A 162 11.44 -10.69 -11.83
N LYS A 163 11.60 -9.61 -12.58
CA LYS A 163 11.16 -9.50 -13.98
C LYS A 163 11.79 -10.60 -14.87
N LYS A 164 13.08 -10.89 -14.71
CA LYS A 164 13.78 -11.95 -15.46
C LYS A 164 13.32 -13.32 -14.99
N TRP A 165 13.15 -13.51 -13.69
CA TRP A 165 12.66 -14.76 -13.11
C TRP A 165 11.28 -15.15 -13.66
N ARG A 166 10.33 -14.18 -13.72
CA ARG A 166 9.00 -14.41 -14.33
C ARG A 166 9.07 -14.83 -15.80
N LYS A 167 10.04 -14.33 -16.57
CA LYS A 167 10.22 -14.75 -17.97
C LYS A 167 10.71 -16.18 -18.11
N LEU A 168 11.55 -16.63 -17.16
CA LEU A 168 12.14 -17.97 -17.16
C LEU A 168 11.20 -19.06 -16.61
N ASN A 169 10.16 -18.67 -15.86
CA ASN A 169 9.24 -19.57 -15.17
C ASN A 169 7.78 -19.41 -15.64
N LYS A 170 7.59 -18.99 -16.89
CA LYS A 170 6.27 -18.93 -17.54
C LYS A 170 5.84 -20.31 -18.01
#